data_f85524982afc3dbb15ef1c8a8f8a74c5
#
_entry.id   f85524982afc3dbb15ef1c8a8f8a74c5
#
_cell.length_a   1.000
_cell.length_b   1.000
_cell.length_c   1.000
_cell.angle_alpha   90.00
_cell.angle_beta   90.00
_cell.angle_gamma   90.00
#
_symmetry.space_group_name_H-M   'P 1'
#
loop_
_entity.id
_entity.type
_entity.pdbx_description
1 polymer ?
#
loop_
_entity_poly.entity_id
_entity_poly.type
_entity_poly.pdbx_seq_one_letter_code
_entity_poly.pdbx_strand_id
1 'polypeptide(L)'
;MKQFIAFIRKEFYHILRDRRTMLILIGMPIVQIILFGFAISTEVRNIQTAILAPSTPADIRLLIDRLDASEYFTVKYLVRTEAELNELFRQNKIELAVAFSEDLNRRRPGSRQIQVIADATDPNQAITCNAYLQGILSPALAELQAASPSGTALNLHTRLLYNPPDAQCL
;
A
#
# COMPACT_ATOMS: atom_id res chain seq x y z
N MET A 1 10.32 54.41 6.74
CA MET A 1 10.22 53.16 7.54
C MET A 1 9.33 53.30 8.79
N LYS A 2 9.42 54.37 9.56
CA LYS A 2 8.61 54.56 10.79
C LYS A 2 7.10 54.60 10.52
N GLN A 3 6.66 55.23 9.42
CA GLN A 3 5.23 55.30 9.03
C GLN A 3 4.66 53.92 8.66
N PHE A 4 5.44 53.09 8.00
CA PHE A 4 5.04 51.74 7.62
C PHE A 4 4.83 50.85 8.85
N ILE A 5 5.74 50.92 9.82
CA ILE A 5 5.63 50.18 11.09
C ILE A 5 4.42 50.66 11.89
N ALA A 6 4.17 51.97 11.92
CA ALA A 6 2.99 52.53 12.60
C ALA A 6 1.67 52.07 11.93
N PHE A 7 1.63 51.97 10.60
CA PHE A 7 0.50 51.47 9.85
C PHE A 7 0.22 49.99 10.17
N ILE A 8 1.25 49.13 10.09
CA ILE A 8 1.10 47.69 10.42
C ILE A 8 0.62 47.54 11.86
N ARG A 9 1.19 48.28 12.80
CA ARG A 9 0.78 48.17 14.21
C ARG A 9 -0.69 48.57 14.41
N LYS A 10 -1.13 49.61 13.73
CA LYS A 10 -2.54 50.07 13.75
C LYS A 10 -3.47 48.98 13.20
N GLU A 11 -3.17 48.43 12.03
CA GLU A 11 -3.97 47.39 11.41
C GLU A 11 -4.01 46.11 12.26
N PHE A 12 -2.89 45.72 12.85
CA PHE A 12 -2.80 44.59 13.75
C PHE A 12 -3.72 44.76 14.99
N TYR A 13 -3.69 45.93 15.62
CA TYR A 13 -4.59 46.23 16.73
C TYR A 13 -6.06 46.27 16.30
N HIS A 14 -6.36 46.68 15.08
CA HIS A 14 -7.73 46.71 14.55
C HIS A 14 -8.26 45.29 14.36
N ILE A 15 -7.44 44.37 13.81
CA ILE A 15 -7.76 42.97 13.65
C ILE A 15 -7.97 42.29 15.01
N LEU A 16 -7.08 42.51 15.97
CA LEU A 16 -7.16 41.92 17.31
C LEU A 16 -8.39 42.38 18.09
N ARG A 17 -8.88 43.59 17.80
CA ARG A 17 -10.08 44.13 18.47
C ARG A 17 -11.38 43.57 17.91
N ASP A 18 -11.40 43.14 16.66
CA ASP A 18 -12.57 42.54 16.03
C ASP A 18 -12.63 41.05 16.33
N ARG A 19 -13.52 40.67 17.28
CA ARG A 19 -13.71 39.29 17.70
C ARG A 19 -14.17 38.36 16.57
N ARG A 20 -14.92 38.89 15.58
CA ARG A 20 -15.39 38.07 14.45
C ARG A 20 -14.25 37.70 13.52
N THR A 21 -13.43 38.70 13.18
CA THR A 21 -12.24 38.49 12.35
C THR A 21 -11.24 37.56 13.04
N MET A 22 -11.02 37.73 14.37
CA MET A 22 -10.17 36.84 15.14
C MET A 22 -10.68 35.41 15.19
N LEU A 23 -11.99 35.21 15.35
CA LEU A 23 -12.59 33.89 15.38
C LEU A 23 -12.41 33.17 14.04
N ILE A 24 -12.57 33.87 12.93
CA ILE A 24 -12.35 33.31 11.58
C ILE A 24 -10.85 33.04 11.36
N LEU A 25 -10.00 34.01 11.68
CA LEU A 25 -8.55 33.95 11.42
C LEU A 25 -7.86 32.80 12.19
N ILE A 26 -8.28 32.58 13.44
CA ILE A 26 -7.70 31.52 14.29
C ILE A 26 -8.57 30.27 14.26
N GLY A 27 -9.88 30.41 14.26
CA GLY A 27 -10.82 29.29 14.31
C GLY A 27 -10.78 28.42 13.07
N MET A 28 -10.67 29.05 11.89
CA MET A 28 -10.63 28.30 10.63
C MET A 28 -9.41 27.35 10.54
N PRO A 29 -8.17 27.78 10.79
CA PRO A 29 -7.04 26.85 10.84
C PRO A 29 -7.19 25.75 11.88
N ILE A 30 -7.75 26.03 13.04
CA ILE A 30 -7.97 25.02 14.09
C ILE A 30 -8.97 23.97 13.61
N VAL A 31 -10.11 24.41 13.06
CA VAL A 31 -11.13 23.51 12.47
C VAL A 31 -10.51 22.69 11.33
N GLN A 32 -9.69 23.31 10.50
CA GLN A 32 -9.04 22.66 9.37
C GLN A 32 -8.05 21.58 9.83
N ILE A 33 -7.24 21.85 10.87
CA ILE A 33 -6.32 20.87 11.46
C ILE A 33 -7.11 19.70 12.07
N ILE A 34 -8.22 19.97 12.77
CA ILE A 34 -9.08 18.92 13.34
C ILE A 34 -9.70 18.08 12.22
N LEU A 35 -10.27 18.69 11.20
CA LEU A 35 -10.88 17.99 10.07
C LEU A 35 -9.85 17.13 9.33
N PHE A 36 -8.70 17.68 8.98
CA PHE A 36 -7.66 16.94 8.29
C PHE A 36 -7.01 15.88 9.18
N GLY A 37 -6.81 16.16 10.47
CA GLY A 37 -6.28 15.19 11.43
C GLY A 37 -7.19 13.96 11.61
N PHE A 38 -8.51 14.14 11.49
CA PHE A 38 -9.45 13.01 11.51
C PHE A 38 -9.69 12.37 10.14
N ALA A 39 -9.66 13.16 9.06
CA ALA A 39 -9.99 12.70 7.73
C ALA A 39 -8.80 11.97 7.04
N ILE A 40 -7.57 12.30 7.40
CA ILE A 40 -6.38 11.66 6.82
C ILE A 40 -5.93 10.52 7.72
N SER A 41 -6.73 9.46 7.72
CA SER A 41 -6.26 8.15 8.17
C SER A 41 -5.61 7.45 6.97
N THR A 42 -4.31 7.62 6.81
CA THR A 42 -3.51 6.90 5.80
C THR A 42 -3.13 5.49 6.26
N GLU A 43 -3.80 4.98 7.28
CA GLU A 43 -3.53 3.66 7.80
C GLU A 43 -4.19 2.62 6.89
N VAL A 44 -3.39 2.06 6.01
CA VAL A 44 -3.82 0.98 5.13
C VAL A 44 -3.91 -0.29 5.96
N ARG A 45 -5.12 -0.72 6.26
CA ARG A 45 -5.43 -1.95 7.04
C ARG A 45 -6.38 -2.84 6.25
N ASN A 46 -6.27 -4.15 6.46
CA ASN A 46 -7.16 -5.16 5.86
C ASN A 46 -7.18 -5.16 4.31
N ILE A 47 -6.01 -5.00 3.70
CA ILE A 47 -5.86 -5.08 2.25
C ILE A 47 -6.32 -6.47 1.78
N GLN A 48 -7.36 -6.47 0.94
CA GLN A 48 -7.86 -7.71 0.35
C GLN A 48 -6.82 -8.28 -0.61
N THR A 49 -6.22 -9.40 -0.22
CA THR A 49 -5.09 -9.99 -0.95
C THR A 49 -5.47 -11.31 -1.56
N ALA A 50 -5.08 -11.52 -2.82
CA ALA A 50 -5.10 -12.82 -3.47
C ALA A 50 -3.69 -13.37 -3.62
N ILE A 51 -3.58 -14.67 -3.50
CA ILE A 51 -2.34 -15.40 -3.76
C ILE A 51 -2.51 -16.19 -5.07
N LEU A 52 -1.66 -15.90 -6.03
CA LEU A 52 -1.54 -16.71 -7.24
C LEU A 52 -0.41 -17.72 -7.05
N ALA A 53 -0.78 -18.97 -6.82
CA ALA A 53 0.18 -20.05 -6.64
C ALA A 53 -0.33 -21.31 -7.36
N PRO A 54 0.26 -21.70 -8.50
CA PRO A 54 -0.08 -22.95 -9.20
C PRO A 54 0.16 -24.18 -8.32
N SER A 55 1.15 -24.11 -7.42
CA SER A 55 1.42 -25.10 -6.39
C SER A 55 1.77 -24.40 -5.07
N THR A 56 1.42 -25.02 -3.94
CA THR A 56 1.66 -24.48 -2.59
C THR A 56 2.57 -25.39 -1.78
N PRO A 57 3.88 -25.44 -2.08
CA PRO A 57 4.84 -26.14 -1.24
C PRO A 57 4.95 -25.51 0.15
N ALA A 58 5.61 -26.17 1.09
CA ALA A 58 5.71 -25.74 2.48
C ALA A 58 6.28 -24.31 2.64
N ASP A 59 7.24 -23.94 1.79
CA ASP A 59 7.88 -22.62 1.80
C ASP A 59 6.87 -21.50 1.45
N ILE A 60 6.01 -21.75 0.44
CA ILE A 60 4.96 -20.79 0.05
C ILE A 60 3.89 -20.69 1.13
N ARG A 61 3.52 -21.80 1.77
CA ARG A 61 2.56 -21.77 2.88
C ARG A 61 3.06 -20.91 4.03
N LEU A 62 4.33 -21.04 4.40
CA LEU A 62 4.95 -20.20 5.43
C LEU A 62 4.82 -18.71 5.09
N LEU A 63 5.06 -18.34 3.83
CA LEU A 63 4.93 -16.94 3.40
C LEU A 63 3.48 -16.46 3.44
N ILE A 64 2.53 -17.29 3.04
CA ILE A 64 1.09 -16.99 3.11
C ILE A 64 0.66 -16.81 4.57
N ASP A 65 1.05 -17.71 5.46
CA ASP A 65 0.70 -17.65 6.88
C ASP A 65 1.29 -16.38 7.54
N ARG A 66 2.50 -15.98 7.15
CA ARG A 66 3.11 -14.72 7.63
C ARG A 66 2.37 -13.48 7.12
N LEU A 67 1.88 -13.50 5.89
CA LEU A 67 1.08 -12.41 5.33
C LEU A 67 -0.29 -12.30 6.03
N ASP A 68 -0.98 -13.42 6.19
CA ASP A 68 -2.31 -13.46 6.80
C ASP A 68 -2.28 -13.16 8.31
N ALA A 69 -1.17 -13.48 8.98
CA ALA A 69 -0.95 -13.12 10.38
C ALA A 69 -0.65 -11.64 10.60
N SER A 70 -0.46 -10.85 9.54
CA SER A 70 -0.20 -9.42 9.66
C SER A 70 -1.51 -8.62 9.79
N GLU A 71 -1.45 -7.47 10.46
CA GLU A 71 -2.60 -6.56 10.59
C GLU A 71 -2.94 -5.82 9.27
N TYR A 72 -2.05 -5.91 8.27
CA TYR A 72 -2.15 -5.14 7.03
C TYR A 72 -2.85 -5.89 5.91
N PHE A 73 -2.68 -7.22 5.86
CA PHE A 73 -3.14 -8.04 4.75
C PHE A 73 -4.13 -9.10 5.21
N THR A 74 -5.18 -9.29 4.41
CA THR A 74 -6.14 -10.38 4.60
C THR A 74 -6.13 -11.25 3.36
N VAL A 75 -5.60 -12.46 3.46
CA VAL A 75 -5.53 -13.41 2.35
C VAL A 75 -6.90 -14.07 2.18
N LYS A 76 -7.70 -13.58 1.23
CA LYS A 76 -9.04 -14.12 0.98
C LYS A 76 -9.11 -15.15 -0.13
N TYR A 77 -8.25 -15.02 -1.11
CA TYR A 77 -8.33 -15.82 -2.33
C TYR A 77 -7.01 -16.49 -2.63
N LEU A 78 -7.10 -17.81 -2.90
CA LEU A 78 -5.99 -18.59 -3.44
C LEU A 78 -6.39 -19.02 -4.85
N VAL A 79 -5.75 -18.44 -5.86
CA VAL A 79 -6.04 -18.69 -7.28
C VAL A 79 -4.86 -19.41 -7.93
N ARG A 80 -5.16 -20.15 -8.99
CA ARG A 80 -4.16 -20.95 -9.72
C ARG A 80 -3.83 -20.39 -11.09
N THR A 81 -4.67 -19.51 -11.61
CA THR A 81 -4.53 -18.96 -12.96
C THR A 81 -4.57 -17.44 -12.94
N GLU A 82 -3.83 -16.83 -13.88
CA GLU A 82 -3.88 -15.38 -14.07
C GLU A 82 -5.26 -14.87 -14.50
N ALA A 83 -6.03 -15.71 -15.20
CA ALA A 83 -7.38 -15.36 -15.63
C ALA A 83 -8.32 -15.17 -14.42
N GLU A 84 -8.27 -16.07 -13.44
CA GLU A 84 -9.02 -15.96 -12.18
C GLU A 84 -8.58 -14.72 -11.40
N LEU A 85 -7.27 -14.44 -11.37
CA LEU A 85 -6.72 -13.28 -10.69
C LEU A 85 -7.23 -11.96 -11.32
N ASN A 86 -7.18 -11.87 -12.64
CA ASN A 86 -7.64 -10.68 -13.36
C ASN A 86 -9.15 -10.46 -13.16
N GLU A 87 -9.93 -11.51 -13.06
CA GLU A 87 -11.37 -11.40 -12.78
C GLU A 87 -11.64 -10.87 -11.37
N LEU A 88 -10.83 -11.24 -10.37
CA LEU A 88 -10.93 -10.70 -9.02
C LEU A 88 -10.60 -9.21 -8.98
N PHE A 89 -9.58 -8.75 -9.72
CA PHE A 89 -9.28 -7.32 -9.86
C PHE A 89 -10.42 -6.56 -10.55
N ARG A 90 -10.96 -7.09 -11.65
CA ARG A 90 -12.11 -6.48 -12.35
C ARG A 90 -13.36 -6.35 -11.48
N GLN A 91 -13.56 -7.28 -10.56
CA GLN A 91 -14.68 -7.25 -9.62
C GLN A 91 -14.39 -6.42 -8.38
N ASN A 92 -13.26 -5.71 -8.31
CA ASN A 92 -12.80 -4.94 -7.14
C ASN A 92 -12.85 -5.75 -5.83
N LYS A 93 -12.63 -7.07 -5.91
CA LYS A 93 -12.61 -7.95 -4.74
C LYS A 93 -11.27 -8.01 -4.05
N ILE A 94 -10.22 -7.61 -4.75
CA ILE A 94 -8.85 -7.59 -4.26
C ILE A 94 -8.16 -6.28 -4.68
N GLU A 95 -7.29 -5.82 -3.83
CA GLU A 95 -6.46 -4.61 -4.02
C GLU A 95 -5.01 -4.97 -4.31
N LEU A 96 -4.61 -6.18 -3.87
CA LEU A 96 -3.26 -6.68 -3.99
C LEU A 96 -3.27 -8.17 -4.38
N ALA A 97 -2.31 -8.57 -5.18
CA ALA A 97 -2.02 -9.97 -5.42
C ALA A 97 -0.53 -10.27 -5.29
N VAL A 98 -0.22 -11.42 -4.71
CA VAL A 98 1.14 -11.96 -4.65
C VAL A 98 1.19 -13.21 -5.53
N ALA A 99 1.94 -13.13 -6.63
CA ALA A 99 2.09 -14.22 -7.57
C ALA A 99 3.43 -14.92 -7.35
N PHE A 100 3.36 -16.21 -7.14
CA PHE A 100 4.53 -17.09 -7.03
C PHE A 100 4.74 -17.79 -8.36
N SER A 101 5.97 -17.69 -8.92
CA SER A 101 6.27 -18.37 -10.17
C SER A 101 6.30 -19.90 -9.97
N GLU A 102 5.89 -20.65 -10.99
CA GLU A 102 5.90 -22.14 -10.97
C GLU A 102 7.30 -22.70 -10.69
N ASP A 103 8.33 -21.96 -11.06
CA ASP A 103 9.73 -22.35 -10.90
C ASP A 103 10.30 -22.16 -9.49
N LEU A 104 9.50 -21.66 -8.52
CA LEU A 104 9.93 -21.58 -7.12
C LEU A 104 10.39 -22.94 -6.58
N ASN A 105 9.79 -24.03 -7.06
CA ASN A 105 10.17 -25.38 -6.66
C ASN A 105 11.31 -25.99 -7.49
N ARG A 106 11.68 -25.37 -8.61
CA ARG A 106 12.79 -25.80 -9.46
C ARG A 106 14.02 -24.98 -9.07
N ARG A 107 15.03 -25.63 -8.49
CA ARG A 107 16.30 -25.03 -8.04
C ARG A 107 17.16 -24.47 -9.18
N ARG A 108 16.59 -23.71 -10.11
CA ARG A 108 17.34 -23.02 -11.14
C ARG A 108 17.75 -21.64 -10.65
N PRO A 109 19.04 -21.27 -10.72
CA PRO A 109 19.48 -19.93 -10.36
C PRO A 109 18.75 -18.89 -11.23
N GLY A 110 18.06 -17.90 -10.59
CA GLY A 110 17.38 -16.80 -11.26
C GLY A 110 15.89 -16.99 -11.56
N SER A 111 15.28 -18.16 -11.30
CA SER A 111 13.86 -18.41 -11.61
C SER A 111 12.89 -18.18 -10.45
N ARG A 112 13.39 -17.90 -9.25
CA ARG A 112 12.55 -17.66 -8.06
C ARG A 112 12.13 -16.20 -8.01
N GLN A 113 11.00 -15.89 -8.62
CA GLN A 113 10.44 -14.55 -8.61
C GLN A 113 9.11 -14.55 -7.87
N ILE A 114 8.99 -13.62 -6.93
CA ILE A 114 7.72 -13.26 -6.31
C ILE A 114 7.30 -11.96 -6.97
N GLN A 115 6.17 -11.98 -7.65
CA GLN A 115 5.62 -10.81 -8.30
C GLN A 115 4.49 -10.26 -7.43
N VAL A 116 4.61 -8.99 -7.10
CA VAL A 116 3.54 -8.23 -6.42
C VAL A 116 2.78 -7.45 -7.47
N ILE A 117 1.49 -7.65 -7.51
CA ILE A 117 0.56 -7.00 -8.43
C ILE A 117 -0.38 -6.18 -7.57
N ALA A 118 -0.32 -4.85 -7.68
CA ALA A 118 -1.19 -3.93 -6.97
C ALA A 118 -2.09 -3.18 -7.95
N ASP A 119 -3.30 -2.85 -7.51
CA ASP A 119 -4.17 -1.95 -8.25
C ASP A 119 -3.55 -0.55 -8.27
N ALA A 120 -3.38 0.02 -9.45
CA ALA A 120 -2.79 1.34 -9.63
C ALA A 120 -3.83 2.48 -9.61
N THR A 121 -5.07 2.19 -9.26
CA THR A 121 -6.13 3.21 -9.10
C THR A 121 -5.76 4.20 -8.00
N ASP A 122 -5.12 3.72 -6.93
CA ASP A 122 -4.48 4.56 -5.91
C ASP A 122 -2.98 4.27 -5.81
N PRO A 123 -2.12 5.07 -6.47
CA PRO A 123 -0.68 4.85 -6.47
C PRO A 123 -0.05 5.01 -5.08
N ASN A 124 -0.60 5.85 -4.20
CA ASN A 124 -0.09 6.01 -2.84
C ASN A 124 -0.34 4.75 -2.00
N GLN A 125 -1.53 4.19 -2.11
CA GLN A 125 -1.87 2.91 -1.48
C GLN A 125 -0.98 1.79 -1.99
N ALA A 126 -0.78 1.69 -3.30
CA ALA A 126 0.07 0.68 -3.91
C ALA A 126 1.53 0.74 -3.42
N ILE A 127 2.10 1.94 -3.27
CA ILE A 127 3.46 2.14 -2.73
C ILE A 127 3.52 1.71 -1.26
N THR A 128 2.53 2.10 -0.47
CA THR A 128 2.45 1.76 0.96
C THR A 128 2.29 0.26 1.16
N CYS A 129 1.39 -0.39 0.41
CA CYS A 129 1.21 -1.84 0.41
C CYS A 129 2.50 -2.58 0.07
N ASN A 130 3.23 -2.10 -0.94
CA ASN A 130 4.51 -2.69 -1.33
C ASN A 130 5.56 -2.57 -0.22
N ALA A 131 5.63 -1.43 0.47
CA ALA A 131 6.57 -1.23 1.58
C ALA A 131 6.27 -2.18 2.75
N TYR A 132 5.00 -2.33 3.14
CA TYR A 132 4.59 -3.27 4.18
C TYR A 132 4.85 -4.72 3.79
N LEU A 133 4.55 -5.08 2.54
CA LEU A 133 4.78 -6.41 2.03
C LEU A 133 6.27 -6.77 2.02
N GLN A 134 7.13 -5.86 1.61
CA GLN A 134 8.58 -6.03 1.69
C GLN A 134 9.05 -6.20 3.14
N GLY A 135 8.51 -5.40 4.07
CA GLY A 135 8.84 -5.51 5.49
C GLY A 135 8.50 -6.88 6.09
N ILE A 136 7.39 -7.49 5.65
CA ILE A 136 6.94 -8.81 6.12
C ILE A 136 7.67 -9.95 5.41
N LEU A 137 7.81 -9.87 4.10
CA LEU A 137 8.39 -10.96 3.31
C LEU A 137 9.92 -11.03 3.39
N SER A 138 10.63 -9.88 3.49
CA SER A 138 12.10 -9.88 3.50
C SER A 138 12.70 -10.74 4.61
N PRO A 139 12.27 -10.65 5.89
CA PRO A 139 12.82 -11.51 6.94
C PRO A 139 12.45 -12.99 6.73
N ALA A 140 11.23 -13.28 6.28
CA ALA A 140 10.80 -14.65 6.01
C ALA A 140 11.58 -15.27 4.84
N LEU A 141 11.86 -14.47 3.81
CA LEU A 141 12.69 -14.90 2.67
C LEU A 141 14.16 -15.14 3.08
N ALA A 142 14.71 -14.29 3.96
CA ALA A 142 16.06 -14.48 4.49
C ALA A 142 16.16 -15.76 5.31
N GLU A 143 15.14 -16.08 6.11
CA GLU A 143 15.06 -17.33 6.88
C GLU A 143 15.01 -18.57 5.97
N LEU A 144 14.18 -18.52 4.91
CA LEU A 144 14.11 -19.60 3.92
C LEU A 144 15.40 -19.77 3.12
N GLN A 145 16.10 -18.67 2.82
CA GLN A 145 17.40 -18.70 2.15
C GLN A 145 18.48 -19.30 3.04
N ALA A 146 18.50 -18.95 4.34
CA ALA A 146 19.44 -19.51 5.30
C ALA A 146 19.23 -21.01 5.52
N ALA A 147 17.98 -21.48 5.46
CA ALA A 147 17.63 -22.90 5.58
C ALA A 147 17.93 -23.70 4.30
N SER A 148 18.15 -23.05 3.16
CA SER A 148 18.43 -23.69 1.87
C SER A 148 19.92 -23.60 1.53
N PRO A 149 20.68 -24.70 1.48
CA PRO A 149 22.13 -24.67 1.26
C PRO A 149 22.56 -24.20 -0.16
N SER A 150 21.63 -23.90 -1.05
CA SER A 150 21.91 -23.53 -2.43
C SER A 150 21.65 -22.06 -2.76
N GLY A 151 21.84 -21.13 -1.79
CA GLY A 151 22.08 -19.69 -2.01
C GLY A 151 21.31 -18.95 -3.13
N THR A 152 20.09 -19.39 -3.48
CA THR A 152 19.34 -18.79 -4.58
C THR A 152 18.59 -17.57 -4.06
N ALA A 153 19.05 -16.40 -4.45
CA ALA A 153 18.39 -15.13 -4.13
C ALA A 153 16.95 -15.12 -4.64
N LEU A 154 16.01 -14.85 -3.76
CA LEU A 154 14.60 -14.59 -4.09
C LEU A 154 14.47 -13.11 -4.42
N ASN A 155 14.10 -12.81 -5.65
CA ASN A 155 13.89 -11.43 -6.09
C ASN A 155 12.40 -11.08 -6.03
N LEU A 156 12.09 -10.01 -5.30
CA LEU A 156 10.76 -9.42 -5.25
C LEU A 156 10.62 -8.42 -6.40
N HIS A 157 9.66 -8.65 -7.28
CA HIS A 157 9.37 -7.77 -8.40
C HIS A 157 7.98 -7.17 -8.25
N THR A 158 7.88 -5.85 -8.19
CA THR A 158 6.59 -5.16 -8.09
C THR A 158 6.11 -4.73 -9.47
N ARG A 159 4.88 -5.09 -9.81
CA ARG A 159 4.18 -4.65 -11.02
C ARG A 159 2.88 -3.96 -10.65
N LEU A 160 2.72 -2.73 -11.06
CA LEU A 160 1.46 -1.99 -10.93
C LEU A 160 0.58 -2.31 -12.13
N LEU A 161 -0.64 -2.79 -11.89
CA LEU A 161 -1.65 -2.97 -12.91
C LEU A 161 -2.62 -1.79 -12.84
N TYR A 162 -2.67 -1.01 -13.91
CA TYR A 162 -3.71 -0.02 -14.11
C TYR A 162 -4.95 -0.73 -14.67
N ASN A 163 -6.04 -0.69 -13.90
CA ASN A 163 -7.32 -1.21 -14.35
C ASN A 163 -8.26 -0.02 -14.64
N PRO A 164 -8.34 0.46 -15.89
CA PRO A 164 -9.28 1.53 -16.22
C PRO A 164 -10.71 1.00 -16.06
N PRO A 165 -11.64 1.78 -15.45
CA PRO A 165 -13.02 1.36 -15.22
C PRO A 165 -13.82 1.10 -16.50
N ASP A 166 -13.30 1.49 -17.66
CA ASP A 166 -14.01 1.48 -18.94
C ASP A 166 -13.62 0.33 -19.90
N ALA A 167 -12.86 -0.67 -19.46
CA ALA A 167 -12.55 -1.83 -20.31
C ALA A 167 -13.73 -2.81 -20.49
N GLN A 168 -14.98 -2.37 -20.22
CA GLN A 168 -16.19 -3.20 -20.38
C GLN A 168 -16.92 -3.00 -21.71
N CYS A 169 -16.40 -2.23 -22.65
CA CYS A 169 -17.01 -2.05 -23.95
C CYS A 169 -16.00 -2.34 -25.07
N LEU A 170 -15.90 -3.61 -25.47
CA LEU A 170 -15.70 -4.05 -26.86
C LEU A 170 -15.84 -5.55 -26.94
#